data_e93dd1b9d9e17f20d7216b95c1601b21
#
_entry.id   e93dd1b9d9e17f20d7216b95c1601b21
#
_cell.length_a   1.000
_cell.length_b   1.000
_cell.length_c   1.000
_cell.angle_alpha   90.00
_cell.angle_beta   90.00
_cell.angle_gamma   90.00
#
_symmetry.space_group_name_H-M   'P 1'
#
loop_
_entity.id
_entity.type
_entity.pdbx_description
1 polymer ?
#
loop_
_entity_poly.entity_id
_entity_poly.type
_entity_poly.pdbx_seq_one_letter_code
_entity_poly.pdbx_strand_id
1 'polypeptide(L)'
;MHENEIGEKVLGCALAVHRALGPGLLESAYEACLAHELRKVGLEYQRQLTLPLVYDGEVIETGYRLDLLIAGLVVVEVKAVDLLMGVHRAQLLSYLKLGGYRLGYLLNFNVTLMKNGVVRMANGL
;
A
#
# COMPACT_ATOMS: atom_id res chain seq x y z
N MET A 1 11.75 -13.88 2.28
CA MET A 1 11.37 -13.40 0.94
C MET A 1 11.79 -11.95 0.80
N HIS A 2 12.42 -11.59 -0.30
CA HIS A 2 12.85 -10.21 -0.55
C HIS A 2 11.66 -9.31 -0.87
N GLU A 3 11.79 -8.02 -0.57
CA GLU A 3 10.74 -7.02 -0.85
C GLU A 3 10.29 -7.03 -2.32
N ASN A 4 11.22 -7.17 -3.26
CA ASN A 4 10.87 -7.21 -4.68
C ASN A 4 10.00 -8.41 -5.05
N GLU A 5 10.23 -9.56 -4.45
CA GLU A 5 9.42 -10.76 -4.66
C GLU A 5 8.00 -10.56 -4.10
N ILE A 6 7.91 -9.96 -2.92
CA ILE A 6 6.63 -9.62 -2.30
C ILE A 6 5.89 -8.63 -3.21
N GLY A 7 6.59 -7.61 -3.69
CA GLY A 7 6.01 -6.59 -4.57
C GLY A 7 5.42 -7.16 -5.85
N GLU A 8 6.10 -8.11 -6.48
CA GLU A 8 5.58 -8.78 -7.69
C GLU A 8 4.28 -9.52 -7.39
N LYS A 9 4.21 -10.22 -6.27
CA LYS A 9 2.98 -10.92 -5.86
C LYS A 9 1.86 -9.95 -5.54
N VAL A 10 2.17 -8.84 -4.88
CA VAL A 10 1.20 -7.78 -4.59
C VAL A 10 0.61 -7.22 -5.89
N LEU A 11 1.45 -6.93 -6.88
CA LEU A 11 0.97 -6.42 -8.17
C LEU A 11 0.08 -7.42 -8.88
N GLY A 12 0.41 -8.71 -8.81
CA GLY A 12 -0.45 -9.77 -9.36
C GLY A 12 -1.82 -9.80 -8.68
N CYS A 13 -1.85 -9.64 -7.36
CA CYS A 13 -3.10 -9.56 -6.60
C CYS A 13 -3.92 -8.32 -6.97
N ALA A 14 -3.26 -7.17 -7.11
CA ALA A 14 -3.92 -5.93 -7.51
C ALA A 14 -4.54 -6.05 -8.91
N LEU A 15 -3.83 -6.68 -9.84
CA LEU A 15 -4.34 -6.93 -11.18
C LEU A 15 -5.58 -7.82 -11.14
N ALA A 16 -5.58 -8.87 -10.32
CA ALA A 16 -6.72 -9.77 -10.16
C ALA A 16 -7.96 -9.02 -9.64
N VAL A 17 -7.78 -8.20 -8.62
CA VAL A 17 -8.86 -7.38 -8.05
C VAL A 17 -9.40 -6.42 -9.08
N HIS A 18 -8.54 -5.68 -9.76
CA HIS A 18 -8.95 -4.67 -10.73
C HIS A 18 -9.65 -5.29 -11.95
N ARG A 19 -9.16 -6.45 -12.39
CA ARG A 19 -9.78 -7.18 -13.51
C ARG A 19 -11.21 -7.62 -13.17
N ALA A 20 -11.43 -8.02 -11.92
CA ALA A 20 -12.75 -8.45 -11.47
C ALA A 20 -13.72 -7.29 -11.24
N LEU A 21 -13.25 -6.19 -10.66
CA LEU A 21 -14.10 -5.12 -10.16
C LEU A 21 -14.09 -3.84 -11.01
N GLY A 22 -13.00 -3.56 -11.71
CA GLY A 22 -12.85 -2.30 -12.44
C GLY A 22 -12.79 -1.08 -11.52
N PRO A 23 -12.78 0.14 -12.09
CA PRO A 23 -12.81 1.38 -11.32
C PRO A 23 -14.19 1.66 -10.73
N GLY A 24 -14.27 2.62 -9.81
CA GLY A 24 -15.51 3.22 -9.34
C GLY A 24 -16.01 2.76 -7.98
N LEU A 25 -15.26 1.90 -7.28
CA LEU A 25 -15.64 1.45 -5.94
C LEU A 25 -14.91 2.25 -4.85
N LEU A 26 -15.31 2.02 -3.60
CA LEU A 26 -14.68 2.64 -2.44
C LEU A 26 -13.31 1.99 -2.14
N GLU A 27 -12.40 2.76 -1.56
CA GLU A 27 -11.07 2.28 -1.16
C GLU A 27 -11.15 1.05 -0.26
N SER A 28 -12.07 1.06 0.71
CA SER A 28 -12.25 -0.05 1.64
C SER A 28 -12.63 -1.36 0.94
N ALA A 29 -13.41 -1.28 -0.13
CA ALA A 29 -13.78 -2.46 -0.92
C ALA A 29 -12.55 -3.06 -1.61
N TYR A 30 -11.74 -2.22 -2.24
CA TYR A 30 -10.51 -2.68 -2.90
C TYR A 30 -9.52 -3.25 -1.90
N GLU A 31 -9.37 -2.61 -0.74
CA GLU A 31 -8.47 -3.10 0.30
C GLU A 31 -8.88 -4.48 0.80
N ALA A 32 -10.16 -4.68 1.05
CA ALA A 32 -10.68 -5.98 1.51
C ALA A 32 -10.46 -7.08 0.46
N CYS A 33 -10.72 -6.77 -0.81
CA CYS A 33 -10.50 -7.72 -1.91
C CYS A 33 -9.02 -8.01 -2.14
N LEU A 34 -8.16 -7.00 -2.01
CA LEU A 34 -6.72 -7.18 -2.09
C LEU A 34 -6.23 -8.10 -0.97
N ALA A 35 -6.70 -7.89 0.26
CA ALA A 35 -6.38 -8.75 1.39
C ALA A 35 -6.78 -10.20 1.14
N HIS A 36 -7.95 -10.42 0.53
CA HIS A 36 -8.40 -11.75 0.13
C HIS A 36 -7.42 -12.41 -0.86
N GLU A 37 -6.99 -11.67 -1.88
CA GLU A 37 -6.03 -12.19 -2.86
C GLU A 37 -4.67 -12.46 -2.26
N LEU A 38 -4.22 -11.63 -1.31
CA LEU A 38 -2.96 -11.85 -0.59
C LEU A 38 -3.00 -13.17 0.19
N ARG A 39 -4.13 -13.48 0.84
CA ARG A 39 -4.29 -14.77 1.54
C ARG A 39 -4.19 -15.95 0.57
N LYS A 40 -4.77 -15.84 -0.62
CA LYS A 40 -4.72 -16.91 -1.63
C LYS A 40 -3.30 -17.24 -2.08
N VAL A 41 -2.41 -16.25 -2.13
CA VAL A 41 -1.01 -16.47 -2.51
C VAL A 41 -0.09 -16.70 -1.30
N GLY A 42 -0.65 -16.84 -0.10
CA GLY A 42 0.10 -17.19 1.10
C GLY A 42 0.91 -16.06 1.71
N LEU A 43 0.57 -14.80 1.41
CA LEU A 43 1.24 -13.65 2.01
C LEU A 43 0.52 -13.21 3.28
N GLU A 44 1.26 -13.10 4.36
CA GLU A 44 0.77 -12.51 5.61
C GLU A 44 0.68 -11.00 5.45
N TYR A 45 -0.28 -10.39 6.14
CA TYR A 45 -0.46 -8.94 6.12
C TYR A 45 -1.12 -8.45 7.38
N GLN A 46 -0.94 -7.17 7.65
CA GLN A 46 -1.67 -6.42 8.68
C GLN A 46 -2.40 -5.28 7.99
N ARG A 47 -3.66 -5.06 8.37
CA ARG A 47 -4.49 -3.99 7.84
C ARG A 47 -4.62 -2.88 8.87
N GLN A 48 -4.64 -1.62 8.40
CA GLN A 48 -4.89 -0.45 9.24
C GLN A 48 -3.94 -0.41 10.44
N LEU A 49 -2.65 -0.59 10.15
CA LEU A 49 -1.60 -0.59 11.15
C LEU A 49 -1.20 0.85 11.51
N THR A 50 -1.32 1.20 12.78
CA THR A 50 -0.91 2.52 13.27
C THR A 50 0.62 2.57 13.44
N LEU A 51 1.24 3.61 12.88
CA LEU A 51 2.66 3.91 13.12
C LEU A 51 2.78 5.08 14.10
N PRO A 52 3.57 4.93 15.16
CA PRO A 52 3.83 6.05 16.06
C PRO A 52 4.68 7.11 15.35
N LEU A 53 4.40 8.37 15.66
CA LEU A 53 5.27 9.49 15.27
C LEU A 53 6.12 9.87 16.46
N VAL A 54 7.45 9.87 16.28
CA VAL A 54 8.36 10.38 17.28
C VAL A 54 8.75 11.79 16.88
N TYR A 55 8.41 12.76 17.73
CA TYR A 55 8.72 14.16 17.50
C TYR A 55 9.42 14.74 18.72
N ASP A 56 10.59 15.31 18.53
CA ASP A 56 11.36 15.93 19.59
C ASP A 56 11.58 15.00 20.79
N GLY A 57 11.86 13.70 20.50
CA GLY A 57 12.08 12.67 21.51
C GLY A 57 10.82 12.12 22.16
N GLU A 58 9.65 12.62 21.80
CA GLU A 58 8.37 12.16 22.35
C GLU A 58 7.58 11.33 21.34
N VAL A 59 6.91 10.29 21.84
CA VAL A 59 5.98 9.49 21.02
C VAL A 59 4.65 10.20 20.97
N ILE A 60 4.25 10.58 19.76
CA ILE A 60 2.95 11.20 19.50
C ILE A 60 2.00 10.11 19.01
N GLU A 61 0.95 9.84 19.77
CA GLU A 61 0.04 8.72 19.49
C GLU A 61 -0.91 8.96 18.33
N THR A 62 -1.06 10.18 17.88
CA THR A 62 -1.83 10.52 16.67
C THR A 62 -1.04 10.23 15.40
N GLY A 63 -0.34 9.11 15.40
CA GLY A 63 0.52 8.72 14.30
C GLY A 63 -0.24 8.32 13.04
N TYR A 64 0.50 7.89 12.06
CA TYR A 64 -0.01 7.51 10.75
C TYR A 64 -0.55 6.10 10.77
N ARG A 65 -1.45 5.82 9.83
CA ARG A 65 -2.03 4.50 9.67
C ARG A 65 -1.72 3.98 8.28
N LEU A 66 -1.09 2.80 8.21
CA LEU A 66 -0.85 2.10 6.96
C LEU A 66 -2.11 1.32 6.58
N ASP A 67 -2.51 1.37 5.32
CA ASP A 67 -3.61 0.52 4.85
C ASP A 67 -3.22 -0.95 4.97
N LEU A 68 -2.06 -1.32 4.44
CA LEU A 68 -1.54 -2.68 4.49
C LEU A 68 -0.04 -2.69 4.72
N LEU A 69 0.41 -3.57 5.58
CA LEU A 69 1.81 -3.96 5.70
C LEU A 69 1.90 -5.45 5.37
N ILE A 70 2.63 -5.78 4.31
CA ILE A 70 2.66 -7.13 3.74
C ILE A 70 3.97 -7.80 4.09
N ALA A 71 3.87 -8.99 4.68
CA ALA A 71 5.00 -9.80 5.15
C ALA A 71 5.95 -9.02 6.10
N GLY A 72 5.45 -7.98 6.76
CA GLY A 72 6.25 -7.11 7.62
C GLY A 72 7.24 -6.23 6.87
N LEU A 73 7.21 -6.17 5.54
CA LEU A 73 8.27 -5.56 4.73
C LEU A 73 7.79 -4.53 3.71
N VAL A 74 6.60 -4.72 3.14
CA VAL A 74 6.13 -3.88 2.03
C VAL A 74 4.87 -3.14 2.42
N VAL A 75 4.91 -1.82 2.30
CA VAL A 75 3.77 -0.94 2.59
C VAL A 75 2.93 -0.78 1.33
N VAL A 76 1.62 -0.92 1.46
CA VAL A 76 0.69 -0.65 0.37
C VAL A 76 -0.37 0.33 0.86
N GLU A 77 -0.55 1.41 0.09
CA GLU A 77 -1.62 2.38 0.27
C GLU A 77 -2.61 2.25 -0.87
N VAL A 78 -3.85 2.00 -0.54
CA VAL A 78 -4.95 1.83 -1.50
C VAL A 78 -5.64 3.16 -1.72
N LYS A 79 -5.77 3.55 -2.98
CA LYS A 79 -6.44 4.79 -3.38
C LYS A 79 -7.53 4.49 -4.41
N ALA A 80 -8.56 5.35 -4.44
CA ALA A 80 -9.60 5.35 -5.47
C ALA A 80 -9.91 6.81 -5.82
N VAL A 81 -8.92 7.46 -6.44
CA VAL A 81 -8.96 8.90 -6.77
C VAL A 81 -8.82 9.10 -8.28
N ASP A 82 -9.28 10.24 -8.77
CA ASP A 82 -9.18 10.55 -10.19
C ASP A 82 -7.73 10.73 -10.64
N LEU A 83 -6.88 11.26 -9.75
CA LEU A 83 -5.48 11.50 -10.03
C LEU A 83 -4.64 11.35 -8.78
N LEU A 84 -3.57 10.56 -8.86
CA LEU A 84 -2.55 10.51 -7.81
C LEU A 84 -1.74 11.80 -7.86
N MET A 85 -1.72 12.51 -6.74
CA MET A 85 -1.04 13.79 -6.62
C MET A 85 0.29 13.65 -5.87
N GLY A 86 1.12 14.69 -5.95
CA GLY A 86 2.41 14.71 -5.25
C GLY A 86 2.29 14.49 -3.75
N VAL A 87 1.21 14.96 -3.12
CA VAL A 87 0.98 14.76 -1.69
C VAL A 87 0.80 13.27 -1.34
N HIS A 88 0.21 12.48 -2.24
CA HIS A 88 0.06 11.03 -2.02
C HIS A 88 1.41 10.33 -2.01
N ARG A 89 2.31 10.74 -2.92
CA ARG A 89 3.68 10.19 -2.98
C ARG A 89 4.49 10.61 -1.77
N ALA A 90 4.40 11.87 -1.37
CA ALA A 90 5.09 12.39 -0.19
C ALA A 90 4.64 11.64 1.07
N GLN A 91 3.35 11.37 1.19
CA GLN A 91 2.78 10.63 2.31
C GLN A 91 3.35 9.21 2.38
N LEU A 92 3.36 8.49 1.27
CA LEU A 92 3.94 7.14 1.24
C LEU A 92 5.42 7.16 1.63
N LEU A 93 6.20 8.08 1.09
CA LEU A 93 7.62 8.18 1.43
C LEU A 93 7.82 8.45 2.93
N SER A 94 6.99 9.31 3.51
CA SER A 94 7.01 9.58 4.96
C SER A 94 6.74 8.33 5.77
N TYR A 95 5.75 7.51 5.37
CA TYR A 95 5.45 6.26 6.03
C TYR A 95 6.61 5.28 5.97
N LEU A 96 7.26 5.17 4.81
CA LEU A 96 8.42 4.30 4.64
C LEU A 96 9.56 4.74 5.57
N LYS A 97 9.82 6.03 5.65
CA LYS A 97 10.88 6.57 6.52
C LYS A 97 10.55 6.37 7.99
N LEU A 98 9.32 6.67 8.41
CA LEU A 98 8.90 6.53 9.81
C LEU A 98 8.98 5.08 10.28
N GLY A 99 8.58 4.14 9.46
CA GLY A 99 8.56 2.72 9.82
C GLY A 99 9.85 1.97 9.52
N GLY A 100 10.79 2.59 8.81
CA GLY A 100 12.01 1.91 8.38
C GLY A 100 11.77 0.88 7.30
N TYR A 101 10.72 1.02 6.50
CA TYR A 101 10.40 0.12 5.40
C TYR A 101 11.10 0.57 4.13
N ARG A 102 11.54 -0.40 3.31
CA ARG A 102 12.36 -0.13 2.13
C ARG A 102 11.59 -0.11 0.82
N LEU A 103 10.35 -0.59 0.81
CA LEU A 103 9.52 -0.64 -0.39
C LEU A 103 8.07 -0.36 -0.05
N GLY A 104 7.42 0.43 -0.90
CA GLY A 104 6.00 0.69 -0.82
C GLY A 104 5.36 0.91 -2.18
N TYR A 105 4.05 0.79 -2.21
CA TYR A 105 3.24 1.02 -3.40
C TYR A 105 2.05 1.90 -3.09
N LEU A 106 1.75 2.82 -4.01
CA LEU A 106 0.40 3.37 -4.13
C LEU A 106 -0.33 2.54 -5.17
N LEU A 107 -1.50 2.06 -4.84
CA LEU A 107 -2.35 1.31 -5.76
C LEU A 107 -3.65 2.10 -5.93
N ASN A 108 -3.77 2.83 -7.03
CA ASN A 108 -4.99 3.56 -7.35
C ASN A 108 -5.84 2.71 -8.28
N PHE A 109 -6.95 2.20 -7.76
CA PHE A 109 -7.86 1.32 -8.51
C PHE A 109 -8.83 2.09 -9.41
N ASN A 110 -8.92 3.41 -9.26
CA ASN A 110 -9.85 4.23 -10.06
C ASN A 110 -9.23 4.61 -11.41
N VAL A 111 -8.77 3.61 -12.13
CA VAL A 111 -8.13 3.75 -13.43
C VAL A 111 -8.69 2.71 -14.40
N THR A 112 -8.60 2.98 -15.70
CA THR A 112 -9.03 2.03 -16.73
C THR A 112 -8.10 0.83 -16.81
N LEU A 113 -6.79 1.08 -16.78
CA LEU A 113 -5.77 0.04 -16.76
C LEU A 113 -4.99 0.12 -15.46
N MET A 114 -4.94 -0.98 -14.72
CA MET A 114 -4.32 -1.01 -13.39
C MET A 114 -2.86 -0.56 -13.42
N LYS A 115 -2.11 -0.88 -14.44
CA LYS A 115 -0.70 -0.45 -14.57
C LYS A 115 -0.53 1.06 -14.45
N ASN A 116 -1.54 1.85 -14.82
CA ASN A 116 -1.51 3.31 -14.75
C ASN A 116 -1.83 3.82 -13.34
N GLY A 117 -2.30 2.95 -12.45
CA GLY A 117 -2.57 3.29 -11.05
C GLY A 117 -1.49 2.83 -10.09
N VAL A 118 -0.41 2.25 -10.57
CA VAL A 118 0.66 1.72 -9.73
C VAL A 118 1.80 2.71 -9.62
N VAL A 119 2.18 3.06 -8.39
CA VAL A 119 3.40 3.81 -8.10
C VAL A 119 4.24 2.96 -7.16
N ARG A 120 5.45 2.63 -7.60
CA ARG A 120 6.44 1.94 -6.77
C ARG A 120 7.38 2.97 -6.16
N MET A 121 7.66 2.82 -4.87
CA MET A 121 8.55 3.71 -4.17
C MET A 121 9.56 2.93 -3.34
N ALA A 122 10.84 3.16 -3.60
CA ALA A 122 11.93 2.56 -2.86
C ALA A 122 12.49 3.55 -1.84
N ASN A 123 12.90 3.03 -0.68
CA ASN A 123 13.53 3.80 0.38
C ASN A 123 14.75 3.02 0.87
N GLY A 124 15.88 3.18 0.19
CA GLY A 124 17.12 2.49 0.50
C GLY A 124 17.13 1.00 0.14
N LEU A 125 16.33 0.63 -0.82
CA LEU A 125 16.24 -0.76 -1.26
C LEU A 125 17.42 -1.12 -2.15
#